data_f2ec19690e37a67af9ebbb8430ab619a
#
_entry.id   f2ec19690e37a67af9ebbb8430ab619a
#
_cell.length_a   1.000
_cell.length_b   1.000
_cell.length_c   1.000
_cell.angle_alpha   90.00
_cell.angle_beta   90.00
_cell.angle_gamma   90.00
#
_symmetry.space_group_name_H-M   'P 1'
#
loop_
_entity.id
_entity.type
_entity.pdbx_description
1 polymer ?
#
loop_
_entity_poly.entity_id
_entity_poly.type
_entity_poly.pdbx_seq_one_letter_code
_entity_poly.pdbx_strand_id
1 'polypeptide(L)'
;AKVEDELIQRIAACLEKKTQPHLAVVIVGDDPASHVYVGSKVRACERLGIRSTHIELPANATEYEVRQTIESLNKQDGLHGILVQSPLPNHMDEEGLTDLIDPSKDVDGFHPQNLGRLVQGRMDGMLPCTPSGVMRMLSWAGIETEGKTAVVLGRSRIVGMPQSLLLSAKGVDSTVTV
;
A
#
# COMPACT_ATOMS: atom_id res chain seq x y z
N ALA A 1 18.82 -3.55 0.75
CA ALA A 1 19.49 -4.85 0.87
C ALA A 1 18.60 -5.89 1.57
N LYS A 2 18.50 -5.94 2.92
CA LYS A 2 17.78 -7.05 3.63
C LYS A 2 16.34 -7.29 3.16
N VAL A 3 15.52 -6.25 2.95
CA VAL A 3 14.13 -6.41 2.45
C VAL A 3 14.12 -6.94 1.03
N GLU A 4 14.99 -6.45 0.18
CA GLU A 4 15.08 -6.90 -1.21
C GLU A 4 15.49 -8.37 -1.28
N ASP A 5 16.44 -8.81 -0.46
CA ASP A 5 16.86 -10.22 -0.41
C ASP A 5 15.71 -11.15 0.02
N GLU A 6 14.94 -10.75 1.05
CA GLU A 6 13.74 -11.48 1.47
C GLU A 6 12.66 -11.51 0.36
N LEU A 7 12.45 -10.38 -0.33
CA LEU A 7 11.47 -10.31 -1.41
C LEU A 7 11.87 -11.17 -2.61
N ILE A 8 13.15 -11.17 -2.99
CA ILE A 8 13.68 -12.01 -4.07
C ILE A 8 13.36 -13.48 -3.78
N GLN A 9 13.62 -13.97 -2.56
CA GLN A 9 13.32 -15.37 -2.18
C GLN A 9 11.80 -15.67 -2.27
N ARG A 10 10.96 -14.76 -1.78
CA ARG A 10 9.49 -14.94 -1.84
C ARG A 10 8.98 -14.92 -3.27
N ILE A 11 9.53 -14.05 -4.13
CA ILE A 11 9.15 -13.98 -5.55
C ILE A 11 9.61 -15.24 -6.28
N ALA A 12 10.82 -15.74 -6.01
CA ALA A 12 11.28 -17.00 -6.57
C ALA A 12 10.33 -18.16 -6.25
N ALA A 13 9.88 -18.25 -5.01
CA ALA A 13 8.88 -19.26 -4.61
C ALA A 13 7.51 -19.09 -5.32
N CYS A 14 7.11 -17.88 -5.67
CA CYS A 14 5.92 -17.64 -6.48
C CYS A 14 6.12 -18.10 -7.93
N LEU A 15 7.28 -17.80 -8.50
CA LEU A 15 7.64 -18.20 -9.88
C LEU A 15 7.72 -19.71 -10.02
N GLU A 16 8.25 -20.43 -9.04
CA GLU A 16 8.24 -21.91 -9.00
C GLU A 16 6.80 -22.47 -9.09
N LYS A 17 5.84 -21.76 -8.49
CA LYS A 17 4.41 -22.09 -8.58
C LYS A 17 3.74 -21.56 -9.84
N LYS A 18 4.53 -21.08 -10.82
CA LYS A 18 4.07 -20.46 -12.08
C LYS A 18 3.18 -19.22 -11.87
N THR A 19 3.34 -18.53 -10.74
CA THR A 19 2.65 -17.29 -10.45
C THR A 19 3.65 -16.15 -10.47
N GLN A 20 3.58 -15.28 -11.46
CA GLN A 20 4.37 -14.05 -11.50
C GLN A 20 3.59 -12.94 -10.80
N PRO A 21 4.11 -12.34 -9.71
CA PRO A 21 3.47 -11.19 -9.08
C PRO A 21 3.31 -10.04 -10.09
N HIS A 22 2.14 -9.40 -10.07
CA HIS A 22 1.79 -8.35 -11.03
C HIS A 22 1.11 -7.19 -10.30
N LEU A 23 1.66 -6.01 -10.47
CA LEU A 23 1.20 -4.74 -9.91
C LEU A 23 0.71 -3.82 -11.05
N ALA A 24 -0.47 -3.25 -10.90
CA ALA A 24 -0.91 -2.12 -11.72
C ALA A 24 -0.76 -0.82 -10.92
N VAL A 25 -0.21 0.20 -11.58
CA VAL A 25 -0.07 1.56 -11.02
C VAL A 25 -0.84 2.50 -11.91
N VAL A 26 -1.83 3.18 -11.34
CA VAL A 26 -2.63 4.21 -12.00
C VAL A 26 -2.13 5.56 -11.54
N ILE A 27 -1.82 6.44 -12.49
CA ILE A 27 -1.46 7.83 -12.25
C ILE A 27 -2.43 8.72 -13.02
N VAL A 28 -2.87 9.81 -12.42
CA VAL A 28 -3.78 10.78 -13.03
C VAL A 28 -3.15 12.17 -12.94
N GLY A 29 -2.92 12.77 -14.09
CA GLY A 29 -2.28 14.08 -14.18
C GLY A 29 -0.77 14.03 -14.26
N ASP A 30 -0.16 15.21 -14.21
CA ASP A 30 1.26 15.45 -14.53
C ASP A 30 2.07 15.90 -13.31
N ASP A 31 1.65 15.53 -12.08
CA ASP A 31 2.40 15.92 -10.89
C ASP A 31 3.82 15.31 -10.92
N PRO A 32 4.88 16.15 -10.90
CA PRO A 32 6.26 15.67 -11.05
C PRO A 32 6.68 14.73 -9.92
N ALA A 33 6.18 14.93 -8.69
CA ALA A 33 6.53 14.08 -7.57
C ALA A 33 5.93 12.68 -7.75
N SER A 34 4.68 12.59 -8.21
CA SER A 34 4.02 11.33 -8.53
C SER A 34 4.79 10.53 -9.58
N HIS A 35 5.26 11.15 -10.65
CA HIS A 35 6.08 10.50 -11.68
C HIS A 35 7.41 9.96 -11.13
N VAL A 36 8.08 10.70 -10.25
CA VAL A 36 9.32 10.24 -9.59
C VAL A 36 9.05 9.01 -8.71
N TYR A 37 7.98 9.02 -7.92
CA TYR A 37 7.60 7.89 -7.07
C TYR A 37 7.20 6.65 -7.89
N VAL A 38 6.37 6.84 -8.91
CA VAL A 38 5.99 5.75 -9.82
C VAL A 38 7.23 5.17 -10.51
N GLY A 39 8.11 6.00 -11.07
CA GLY A 39 9.35 5.55 -11.69
C GLY A 39 10.24 4.75 -10.74
N SER A 40 10.28 5.10 -9.46
CA SER A 40 11.02 4.34 -8.45
C SER A 40 10.38 2.98 -8.15
N LYS A 41 9.05 2.91 -8.08
CA LYS A 41 8.30 1.66 -7.89
C LYS A 41 8.51 0.71 -9.07
N VAL A 42 8.46 1.23 -10.30
CA VAL A 42 8.72 0.46 -11.52
C VAL A 42 10.09 -0.18 -11.50
N ARG A 43 11.13 0.64 -11.30
CA ARG A 43 12.51 0.12 -11.21
C ARG A 43 12.66 -0.93 -10.11
N ALA A 44 11.94 -0.78 -9.00
CA ALA A 44 11.92 -1.78 -7.94
C ALA A 44 11.23 -3.08 -8.40
N CYS A 45 10.09 -2.99 -9.08
CA CYS A 45 9.41 -4.15 -9.66
C CYS A 45 10.31 -4.90 -10.66
N GLU A 46 10.96 -4.18 -11.57
CA GLU A 46 11.89 -4.77 -12.55
C GLU A 46 13.05 -5.52 -11.88
N ARG A 47 13.70 -4.89 -10.89
CA ARG A 47 14.80 -5.53 -10.15
C ARG A 47 14.37 -6.79 -9.41
N LEU A 48 13.13 -6.82 -8.94
CA LEU A 48 12.60 -7.91 -8.15
C LEU A 48 11.88 -8.99 -8.97
N GLY A 49 11.71 -8.80 -10.29
CA GLY A 49 10.98 -9.73 -11.13
C GLY A 49 9.45 -9.67 -10.95
N ILE A 50 8.93 -8.56 -10.45
CA ILE A 50 7.50 -8.26 -10.37
C ILE A 50 7.08 -7.63 -11.70
N ARG A 51 6.06 -8.19 -12.34
CA ARG A 51 5.44 -7.54 -13.51
C ARG A 51 4.76 -6.25 -13.08
N SER A 52 4.96 -5.17 -13.82
CA SER A 52 4.25 -3.90 -13.56
C SER A 52 3.54 -3.41 -14.82
N THR A 53 2.32 -2.91 -14.64
CA THR A 53 1.53 -2.24 -15.68
C THR A 53 1.28 -0.81 -15.23
N HIS A 54 1.57 0.16 -16.10
CA HIS A 54 1.33 1.57 -15.82
C HIS A 54 0.18 2.06 -16.67
N ILE A 55 -0.71 2.78 -16.03
CA ILE A 55 -1.86 3.43 -16.66
C ILE A 55 -1.78 4.90 -16.32
N GLU A 56 -1.55 5.70 -17.33
CA GLU A 56 -1.51 7.17 -17.21
C GLU A 56 -2.80 7.75 -17.77
N LEU A 57 -3.50 8.50 -16.94
CA LEU A 57 -4.69 9.24 -17.31
C LEU A 57 -4.37 10.73 -17.26
N PRO A 58 -4.89 11.53 -18.22
CA PRO A 58 -4.59 12.96 -18.25
C PRO A 58 -5.22 13.70 -17.05
N ALA A 59 -4.69 14.88 -16.72
CA ALA A 59 -5.15 15.68 -15.59
C ALA A 59 -6.64 16.08 -15.68
N ASN A 60 -7.20 16.13 -16.89
CA ASN A 60 -8.61 16.41 -17.14
C ASN A 60 -9.47 15.14 -17.26
N ALA A 61 -8.92 13.98 -16.97
CA ALA A 61 -9.72 12.74 -16.90
C ALA A 61 -10.91 12.93 -15.96
N THR A 62 -12.01 12.32 -16.29
CA THR A 62 -13.20 12.32 -15.44
C THR A 62 -13.06 11.28 -14.34
N GLU A 63 -13.70 11.50 -13.21
CA GLU A 63 -13.78 10.50 -12.15
C GLU A 63 -14.36 9.17 -12.66
N TYR A 64 -15.28 9.23 -13.62
CA TYR A 64 -15.85 8.04 -14.26
C TYR A 64 -14.79 7.21 -15.00
N GLU A 65 -13.87 7.83 -15.73
CA GLU A 65 -12.78 7.13 -16.43
C GLU A 65 -11.82 6.43 -15.46
N VAL A 66 -11.50 7.10 -14.34
CA VAL A 66 -10.68 6.48 -13.28
C VAL A 66 -11.41 5.30 -12.65
N ARG A 67 -12.70 5.44 -12.34
CA ARG A 67 -13.55 4.38 -11.82
C ARG A 67 -13.58 3.17 -12.75
N GLN A 68 -13.83 3.37 -14.03
CA GLN A 68 -13.85 2.29 -15.03
C GLN A 68 -12.49 1.59 -15.14
N THR A 69 -11.41 2.34 -15.01
CA THR A 69 -10.05 1.80 -14.99
C THR A 69 -9.86 0.87 -13.79
N ILE A 70 -10.22 1.32 -12.57
CA ILE A 70 -10.11 0.50 -11.35
C ILE A 70 -10.99 -0.75 -11.44
N GLU A 71 -12.23 -0.62 -11.88
CA GLU A 71 -13.16 -1.74 -12.04
C GLU A 71 -12.66 -2.77 -13.05
N SER A 72 -12.02 -2.32 -14.13
CA SER A 72 -11.39 -3.20 -15.11
C SER A 72 -10.21 -3.96 -14.52
N LEU A 73 -9.36 -3.26 -13.76
CA LEU A 73 -8.22 -3.87 -13.08
C LEU A 73 -8.64 -4.88 -12.00
N ASN A 74 -9.73 -4.60 -11.27
CA ASN A 74 -10.28 -5.54 -10.30
C ASN A 74 -10.65 -6.89 -10.93
N LYS A 75 -11.16 -6.85 -12.17
CA LYS A 75 -11.59 -8.04 -12.93
C LYS A 75 -10.45 -8.74 -13.67
N GLN A 76 -9.27 -8.13 -13.72
CA GLN A 76 -8.15 -8.69 -14.48
C GLN A 76 -7.54 -9.88 -13.76
N ASP A 77 -7.60 -11.04 -14.39
CA ASP A 77 -6.96 -12.25 -13.90
C ASP A 77 -5.43 -12.10 -13.93
N GLY A 78 -4.77 -12.65 -12.91
CA GLY A 78 -3.32 -12.58 -12.78
C GLY A 78 -2.77 -11.21 -12.41
N LEU A 79 -3.65 -10.23 -12.10
CA LEU A 79 -3.28 -8.98 -11.45
C LEU A 79 -3.45 -9.13 -9.94
N HIS A 80 -2.38 -8.90 -9.19
CA HIS A 80 -2.32 -9.18 -7.75
C HIS A 80 -2.34 -7.94 -6.87
N GLY A 81 -2.05 -6.78 -7.45
CA GLY A 81 -2.05 -5.51 -6.73
C GLY A 81 -2.43 -4.34 -7.61
N ILE A 82 -3.16 -3.40 -7.04
CA ILE A 82 -3.56 -2.13 -7.66
C ILE A 82 -3.12 -1.01 -6.75
N LEU A 83 -2.49 0.00 -7.33
CA LEU A 83 -2.08 1.22 -6.67
C LEU A 83 -2.59 2.41 -7.48
N VAL A 84 -3.35 3.28 -6.85
CA VAL A 84 -3.72 4.58 -7.41
C VAL A 84 -2.82 5.63 -6.75
N GLN A 85 -1.97 6.25 -7.55
CA GLN A 85 -0.97 7.17 -7.04
C GLN A 85 -1.59 8.50 -6.61
N SER A 86 -1.47 8.82 -5.32
CA SER A 86 -1.85 10.13 -4.76
C SER A 86 -0.77 11.19 -5.03
N PRO A 87 -1.16 12.49 -5.09
CA PRO A 87 -2.54 12.97 -5.05
C PRO A 87 -3.27 12.85 -6.39
N LEU A 88 -4.59 12.65 -6.34
CA LEU A 88 -5.45 12.79 -7.51
C LEU A 88 -5.81 14.27 -7.75
N PRO A 89 -6.23 14.66 -8.98
CA PRO A 89 -6.74 15.98 -9.25
C PRO A 89 -7.88 16.40 -8.31
N ASN A 90 -7.91 17.67 -7.89
CA ASN A 90 -8.84 18.21 -6.89
C ASN A 90 -10.34 18.05 -7.22
N HIS A 91 -10.69 17.75 -8.46
CA HIS A 91 -12.08 17.53 -8.88
C HIS A 91 -12.56 16.09 -8.67
N MET A 92 -11.71 15.20 -8.13
CA MET A 92 -12.00 13.81 -7.89
C MET A 92 -12.13 13.49 -6.41
N ASP A 93 -13.02 12.58 -6.09
CA ASP A 93 -13.10 11.97 -4.76
C ASP A 93 -12.06 10.83 -4.65
N GLU A 94 -10.84 11.19 -4.20
CA GLU A 94 -9.74 10.23 -4.06
C GLU A 94 -10.09 9.08 -3.11
N GLU A 95 -10.80 9.38 -2.00
CA GLU A 95 -11.20 8.35 -1.04
C GLU A 95 -12.19 7.38 -1.66
N GLY A 96 -13.24 7.90 -2.28
CA GLY A 96 -14.24 7.09 -2.95
C GLY A 96 -13.68 6.25 -4.10
N LEU A 97 -12.67 6.75 -4.82
CA LEU A 97 -11.99 6.00 -5.88
C LEU A 97 -11.09 4.90 -5.33
N THR A 98 -10.31 5.17 -4.29
CA THR A 98 -9.44 4.14 -3.68
C THR A 98 -10.25 3.03 -3.00
N ASP A 99 -11.42 3.36 -2.46
CA ASP A 99 -12.34 2.39 -1.86
C ASP A 99 -13.01 1.45 -2.89
N LEU A 100 -12.86 1.70 -4.20
CA LEU A 100 -13.30 0.78 -5.27
C LEU A 100 -12.32 -0.36 -5.55
N ILE A 101 -11.06 -0.24 -5.09
CA ILE A 101 -10.06 -1.29 -5.29
C ILE A 101 -10.52 -2.53 -4.52
N ASP A 102 -10.42 -3.70 -5.17
CA ASP A 102 -10.68 -4.96 -4.47
C ASP A 102 -9.76 -5.06 -3.24
N PRO A 103 -10.31 -5.28 -2.02
CA PRO A 103 -9.51 -5.36 -0.79
C PRO A 103 -8.34 -6.34 -0.86
N SER A 104 -8.46 -7.39 -1.67
CA SER A 104 -7.39 -8.37 -1.88
C SER A 104 -6.27 -7.87 -2.79
N LYS A 105 -6.53 -6.80 -3.57
CA LYS A 105 -5.59 -6.15 -4.49
C LYS A 105 -5.12 -4.77 -4.00
N ASP A 106 -5.65 -4.28 -2.88
CA ASP A 106 -5.30 -3.00 -2.25
C ASP A 106 -3.91 -3.07 -1.62
N VAL A 107 -2.88 -2.78 -2.40
CA VAL A 107 -1.48 -2.90 -1.92
C VAL A 107 -1.08 -1.80 -0.93
N ASP A 108 -1.79 -0.70 -0.87
CA ASP A 108 -1.54 0.38 0.09
C ASP A 108 -2.20 0.13 1.45
N GLY A 109 -3.16 -0.79 1.52
CA GLY A 109 -3.86 -1.16 2.75
C GLY A 109 -4.85 -0.10 3.24
N PHE A 110 -5.40 0.74 2.35
CA PHE A 110 -6.27 1.86 2.71
C PHE A 110 -7.76 1.52 2.63
N HIS A 111 -8.11 0.42 1.97
CA HIS A 111 -9.49 0.00 1.84
C HIS A 111 -10.14 -0.20 3.23
N PRO A 112 -11.39 0.26 3.45
CA PRO A 112 -12.07 0.16 4.74
C PRO A 112 -12.10 -1.26 5.32
N GLN A 113 -12.19 -2.29 4.49
CA GLN A 113 -12.17 -3.68 4.94
C GLN A 113 -10.79 -4.06 5.52
N ASN A 114 -9.68 -3.61 4.92
CA ASN A 114 -8.33 -3.88 5.40
C ASN A 114 -8.06 -3.11 6.70
N LEU A 115 -8.45 -1.84 6.76
CA LEU A 115 -8.38 -1.03 7.99
C LEU A 115 -9.27 -1.60 9.10
N GLY A 116 -10.47 -2.07 8.76
CA GLY A 116 -11.36 -2.73 9.72
C GLY A 116 -10.75 -4.01 10.32
N ARG A 117 -10.04 -4.81 9.52
CA ARG A 117 -9.27 -5.96 10.02
C ARG A 117 -8.17 -5.53 10.99
N LEU A 118 -7.42 -4.48 10.66
CA LEU A 118 -6.38 -3.93 11.53
C LEU A 118 -6.98 -3.45 12.88
N VAL A 119 -8.10 -2.75 12.87
CA VAL A 119 -8.83 -2.34 14.09
C VAL A 119 -9.21 -3.55 14.96
N GLN A 120 -9.56 -4.67 14.34
CA GLN A 120 -9.87 -5.93 15.04
C GLN A 120 -8.62 -6.70 15.51
N GLY A 121 -7.42 -6.15 15.30
CA GLY A 121 -6.16 -6.84 15.62
C GLY A 121 -5.81 -7.98 14.66
N ARG A 122 -6.45 -8.04 13.49
CA ARG A 122 -6.19 -9.06 12.46
C ARG A 122 -5.14 -8.53 11.50
N MET A 123 -3.99 -9.20 11.48
CA MET A 123 -2.83 -8.82 10.64
C MET A 123 -2.75 -9.65 9.34
N ASP A 124 -3.83 -10.34 8.98
CA ASP A 124 -3.92 -11.22 7.81
C ASP A 124 -4.38 -10.50 6.53
N GLY A 125 -4.69 -9.21 6.61
CA GLY A 125 -5.03 -8.35 5.47
C GLY A 125 -3.83 -7.54 4.95
N MET A 126 -4.08 -6.70 3.95
CA MET A 126 -3.10 -5.69 3.52
C MET A 126 -3.02 -4.60 4.61
N LEU A 127 -1.81 -4.37 5.09
CA LEU A 127 -1.54 -3.34 6.10
C LEU A 127 -1.01 -2.07 5.41
N PRO A 128 -1.34 -0.87 5.92
CA PRO A 128 -0.80 0.37 5.40
C PRO A 128 0.72 0.35 5.33
N CYS A 129 1.25 0.64 4.13
CA CYS A 129 2.67 0.43 3.81
C CYS A 129 3.61 1.27 4.69
N THR A 130 3.31 2.56 4.89
CA THR A 130 4.17 3.45 5.70
C THR A 130 4.21 3.02 7.17
N PRO A 131 3.08 2.80 7.86
CA PRO A 131 3.08 2.25 9.22
C PRO A 131 3.80 0.92 9.35
N SER A 132 3.57 -0.01 8.42
CA SER A 132 4.26 -1.31 8.40
C SER A 132 5.77 -1.14 8.23
N GLY A 133 6.20 -0.19 7.40
CA GLY A 133 7.61 0.15 7.22
C GLY A 133 8.23 0.72 8.50
N VAL A 134 7.52 1.58 9.22
CA VAL A 134 7.97 2.11 10.53
C VAL A 134 8.14 0.98 11.53
N MET A 135 7.18 0.07 11.67
CA MET A 135 7.29 -1.08 12.58
C MET A 135 8.51 -1.94 12.23
N ARG A 136 8.75 -2.15 10.95
CA ARG A 136 9.92 -2.91 10.49
C ARG A 136 11.24 -2.20 10.80
N MET A 137 11.30 -0.88 10.66
CA MET A 137 12.47 -0.08 11.02
C MET A 137 12.75 -0.13 12.53
N LEU A 138 11.72 -0.03 13.38
CA LEU A 138 11.84 -0.17 14.83
C LEU A 138 12.43 -1.53 15.21
N SER A 139 11.91 -2.60 14.63
CA SER A 139 12.42 -3.96 14.84
C SER A 139 13.89 -4.10 14.42
N TRP A 140 14.28 -3.54 13.27
CA TRP A 140 15.69 -3.61 12.82
C TRP A 140 16.64 -2.77 13.64
N ALA A 141 16.14 -1.67 14.21
CA ALA A 141 16.92 -0.83 15.14
C ALA A 141 17.03 -1.45 16.54
N GLY A 142 16.39 -2.60 16.79
CA GLY A 142 16.37 -3.23 18.11
C GLY A 142 15.58 -2.42 19.14
N ILE A 143 14.64 -1.58 18.68
CA ILE A 143 13.80 -0.77 19.58
C ILE A 143 12.64 -1.64 20.05
N GLU A 144 12.68 -1.99 21.34
CA GLU A 144 11.59 -2.66 22.02
C GLU A 144 10.44 -1.68 22.24
N THR A 145 9.24 -2.11 21.85
CA THR A 145 8.01 -1.29 21.94
C THR A 145 7.10 -1.73 23.09
N GLU A 146 7.21 -2.96 23.55
CA GLU A 146 6.43 -3.51 24.65
C GLU A 146 6.59 -2.70 25.93
N GLY A 147 5.45 -2.29 26.52
CA GLY A 147 5.42 -1.49 27.75
C GLY A 147 5.92 -0.05 27.59
N LYS A 148 6.25 0.40 26.39
CA LYS A 148 6.69 1.78 26.15
C LYS A 148 5.52 2.71 25.89
N THR A 149 5.75 4.01 26.14
CA THR A 149 4.82 5.06 25.71
C THR A 149 5.26 5.61 24.36
N ALA A 150 4.35 5.61 23.42
CA ALA A 150 4.55 6.15 22.07
C ALA A 150 3.62 7.34 21.84
N VAL A 151 4.12 8.37 21.18
CA VAL A 151 3.31 9.51 20.73
C VAL A 151 3.33 9.55 19.22
N VAL A 152 2.15 9.52 18.61
CA VAL A 152 1.98 9.60 17.15
C VAL A 152 1.48 11.00 16.80
N LEU A 153 2.33 11.80 16.16
CA LEU A 153 1.96 13.14 15.70
C LEU A 153 1.26 13.06 14.36
N GLY A 154 -0.08 13.11 14.39
CA GLY A 154 -0.95 13.01 13.22
C GLY A 154 -1.94 11.86 13.31
N ARG A 155 -3.11 12.08 12.69
CA ARG A 155 -4.24 11.16 12.76
C ARG A 155 -4.84 10.83 11.38
N SER A 156 -4.03 10.91 10.33
CA SER A 156 -4.49 10.53 8.99
C SER A 156 -4.90 9.06 8.93
N ARG A 157 -5.88 8.75 8.09
CA ARG A 157 -6.34 7.36 7.91
C ARG A 157 -5.25 6.48 7.28
N ILE A 158 -4.30 7.08 6.56
CA ILE A 158 -3.26 6.35 5.82
C ILE A 158 -1.97 6.12 6.62
N VAL A 159 -1.69 6.94 7.65
CA VAL A 159 -0.47 6.83 8.46
C VAL A 159 -0.76 6.87 9.96
N GLY A 160 -1.26 7.99 10.50
CA GLY A 160 -1.33 8.20 11.94
C GLY A 160 -2.21 7.20 12.68
N MET A 161 -3.44 7.01 12.21
CA MET A 161 -4.34 6.02 12.81
C MET A 161 -3.83 4.58 12.68
N PRO A 162 -3.43 4.10 11.50
CA PRO A 162 -2.86 2.76 11.38
C PRO A 162 -1.57 2.57 12.20
N GLN A 163 -0.71 3.59 12.29
CA GLN A 163 0.50 3.52 13.12
C GLN A 163 0.16 3.31 14.59
N SER A 164 -0.84 4.03 15.10
CA SER A 164 -1.28 3.89 16.49
C SER A 164 -1.85 2.49 16.77
N LEU A 165 -2.61 1.94 15.83
CA LEU A 165 -3.14 0.58 15.92
C LEU A 165 -2.02 -0.47 15.91
N LEU A 166 -1.03 -0.34 15.05
CA LEU A 166 0.10 -1.26 14.99
C LEU A 166 0.94 -1.22 16.26
N LEU A 167 1.18 -0.04 16.82
CA LEU A 167 1.95 0.12 18.07
C LEU A 167 1.20 -0.44 19.30
N SER A 168 -0.15 -0.32 19.33
CA SER A 168 -0.96 -0.86 20.40
C SER A 168 -1.41 -2.31 20.20
N ALA A 169 -1.04 -2.92 19.07
CA ALA A 169 -1.43 -4.29 18.75
C ALA A 169 -0.86 -5.29 19.76
N LYS A 170 -1.61 -6.39 19.98
CA LYS A 170 -1.16 -7.48 20.85
C LYS A 170 0.20 -8.05 20.40
N GLY A 171 1.15 -8.11 21.33
CA GLY A 171 2.53 -8.54 21.08
C GLY A 171 3.47 -7.39 20.69
N VAL A 172 2.94 -6.17 20.50
CA VAL A 172 3.69 -4.92 20.38
C VAL A 172 3.51 -4.07 21.65
N ASP A 173 2.28 -4.03 22.15
CA ASP A 173 1.86 -3.63 23.49
C ASP A 173 2.41 -2.28 24.00
N SER A 174 2.48 -1.28 23.11
CA SER A 174 2.78 0.10 23.52
C SER A 174 1.54 0.82 24.03
N THR A 175 1.73 1.74 24.98
CA THR A 175 0.71 2.75 25.32
C THR A 175 0.82 3.88 24.31
N VAL A 176 -0.23 4.16 23.55
CA VAL A 176 -0.18 5.12 22.43
C VAL A 176 -1.04 6.33 22.70
N THR A 177 -0.45 7.51 22.48
CA THR A 177 -1.16 8.80 22.41
C THR A 177 -1.13 9.31 20.97
N VAL A 178 -2.28 9.77 20.46
CA VAL A 178 -2.44 10.31 19.09
C VAL A 178 -2.80 11.79 19.17
#